data_644e54fcebd159f0ffc5c382fb30b44a
#
_entry.id   644e54fcebd159f0ffc5c382fb30b44a
#
_cell.length_a   1.000
_cell.length_b   1.000
_cell.length_c   1.000
_cell.angle_alpha   90.00
_cell.angle_beta   90.00
_cell.angle_gamma   90.00
#
_symmetry.space_group_name_H-M   'P 1'
#
loop_
_entity.id
_entity.type
_entity.pdbx_description
1 polymer ?
#
loop_
_entity_poly.entity_id
_entity_poly.type
_entity_poly.pdbx_seq_one_letter_code
_entity_poly.pdbx_strand_id
1 'polypeptide(L)'
;MTVYDLYLESGPLHRKTMVHVLDLLGCVAVGPTTEDALAATPDAIRTYRRFLGRHGEPVVPDTPFDTQVVEHITQGDWLGNGSPYLVFGPDLQPVTGEEVETFLNRHHWLREELATWAATQTDEQLDAPAGSGRTARAVLLHVLGASGGYLSAALGGAPGFSRLHSAAERGELDLAEALRRSAALAAERVRATTAEERAAVRQLPKGARTLRKALRRMLEHDWEHLAELSRRPGGGPPL
;
A
#
# COMPACT_ATOMS: atom_id res chain seq x y z
N MET A 1 18.37 1.00 20.68
CA MET A 1 17.51 -0.01 20.03
C MET A 1 16.36 0.77 19.41
N THR A 2 15.98 0.48 18.17
CA THR A 2 14.85 1.13 17.47
C THR A 2 13.54 0.68 18.12
N VAL A 3 12.63 1.61 18.37
CA VAL A 3 11.25 1.32 18.78
C VAL A 3 10.34 1.78 17.66
N TYR A 4 9.44 0.91 17.19
CA TYR A 4 8.44 1.25 16.19
C TYR A 4 7.10 1.55 16.83
N ASP A 5 6.53 2.68 16.49
CA ASP A 5 5.18 3.07 16.85
C ASP A 5 4.16 2.34 15.99
N LEU A 6 3.23 1.64 16.64
CA LEU A 6 2.16 0.88 16.00
C LEU A 6 0.84 1.64 16.09
N TYR A 7 0.22 1.80 14.92
CA TYR A 7 -1.09 2.42 14.75
C TYR A 7 -2.08 1.34 14.29
N LEU A 8 -3.15 1.14 15.03
CA LEU A 8 -4.08 0.04 14.81
C LEU A 8 -5.45 0.53 14.37
N GLU A 9 -6.05 -0.21 13.44
CA GLU A 9 -7.47 -0.13 13.14
C GLU A 9 -8.12 -1.52 13.27
N SER A 10 -9.21 -1.62 14.03
CA SER A 10 -9.94 -2.88 14.20
C SER A 10 -11.41 -2.71 13.85
N GLY A 11 -11.88 -3.54 12.92
CA GLY A 11 -13.25 -3.54 12.45
C GLY A 11 -14.16 -4.41 13.32
N PRO A 12 -15.23 -3.85 13.90
CA PRO A 12 -16.14 -4.63 14.74
C PRO A 12 -16.89 -5.71 13.95
N LEU A 13 -17.24 -5.43 12.70
CA LEU A 13 -17.99 -6.36 11.84
C LEU A 13 -17.12 -7.45 11.21
N HIS A 14 -15.83 -7.21 11.02
CA HIS A 14 -14.94 -8.12 10.31
C HIS A 14 -14.00 -8.90 11.22
N ARG A 15 -14.02 -8.65 12.52
CA ARG A 15 -13.08 -9.27 13.48
C ARG A 15 -11.65 -9.31 12.92
N LYS A 16 -11.23 -8.21 12.33
CA LYS A 16 -9.96 -8.07 11.66
C LYS A 16 -9.27 -6.82 12.16
N THR A 17 -8.00 -6.93 12.50
CA THR A 17 -7.14 -5.81 12.87
C THR A 17 -6.04 -5.65 11.84
N MET A 18 -5.79 -4.41 11.46
CA MET A 18 -4.62 -4.00 10.69
C MET A 18 -3.72 -3.13 11.56
N VAL A 19 -2.44 -3.47 11.59
CA VAL A 19 -1.37 -2.73 12.25
C VAL A 19 -0.57 -2.00 11.18
N HIS A 20 -0.41 -0.70 11.34
CA HIS A 20 0.40 0.17 10.48
C HIS A 20 1.68 0.56 11.22
N VAL A 21 2.84 0.41 10.58
CA VAL A 21 4.13 0.82 11.12
C VAL A 21 4.57 2.08 10.37
N LEU A 22 4.15 3.26 10.88
CA LEU A 22 4.31 4.51 10.13
C LEU A 22 5.76 4.96 10.01
N ASP A 23 6.63 4.59 10.93
CA ASP A 23 8.07 4.82 10.85
C ASP A 23 8.74 3.96 9.75
N LEU A 24 8.06 2.91 9.30
CA LEU A 24 8.49 2.02 8.23
C LEU A 24 7.44 2.00 7.12
N LEU A 25 7.23 3.16 6.49
CA LEU A 25 6.16 3.41 5.51
C LEU A 25 5.99 2.30 4.49
N GLY A 26 4.77 1.76 4.44
CA GLY A 26 4.37 0.62 3.62
C GLY A 26 4.27 -0.68 4.41
N CYS A 27 4.90 -0.79 5.58
CA CYS A 27 4.83 -1.98 6.42
C CYS A 27 3.49 -2.06 7.15
N VAL A 28 2.80 -3.17 6.95
CA VAL A 28 1.56 -3.50 7.65
C VAL A 28 1.54 -4.97 8.06
N ALA A 29 0.84 -5.25 9.15
CA ALA A 29 0.47 -6.60 9.57
C ALA A 29 -1.04 -6.71 9.72
N VAL A 30 -1.61 -7.88 9.47
CA VAL A 30 -3.05 -8.11 9.53
C VAL A 30 -3.32 -9.42 10.27
N GLY A 31 -4.31 -9.41 11.14
CA GLY A 31 -4.77 -10.60 11.85
C GLY A 31 -6.29 -10.63 12.03
N PRO A 32 -6.88 -11.82 12.25
CA PRO A 32 -8.29 -11.97 12.56
C PRO A 32 -8.68 -11.33 13.90
N THR A 33 -7.73 -11.20 14.81
CA THR A 33 -7.87 -10.49 16.08
C THR A 33 -6.75 -9.45 16.24
N THR A 34 -6.88 -8.57 17.23
CA THR A 34 -5.81 -7.62 17.58
C THR A 34 -4.56 -8.33 18.06
N GLU A 35 -4.71 -9.40 18.85
CA GLU A 35 -3.60 -10.21 19.35
C GLU A 35 -2.84 -10.89 18.20
N ASP A 36 -3.55 -11.51 17.26
CA ASP A 36 -2.93 -12.14 16.07
C ASP A 36 -2.19 -11.11 15.20
N ALA A 37 -2.78 -9.93 14.99
CA ALA A 37 -2.16 -8.88 14.21
C ALA A 37 -0.87 -8.36 14.86
N LEU A 38 -0.88 -8.15 16.18
CA LEU A 38 0.30 -7.76 16.94
C LEU A 38 1.37 -8.86 16.95
N ALA A 39 0.97 -10.13 17.11
CA ALA A 39 1.89 -11.28 17.04
C ALA A 39 2.56 -11.40 15.66
N ALA A 40 1.86 -11.08 14.56
CA ALA A 40 2.40 -11.11 13.22
C ALA A 40 3.30 -9.88 12.88
N THR A 41 3.22 -8.81 13.65
CA THR A 41 3.91 -7.54 13.34
C THR A 41 5.44 -7.66 13.30
N PRO A 42 6.13 -8.36 14.23
CA PRO A 42 7.60 -8.48 14.17
C PRO A 42 8.10 -9.14 12.87
N ASP A 43 7.41 -10.18 12.39
CA ASP A 43 7.80 -10.87 11.14
C ASP A 43 7.45 -10.01 9.91
N ALA A 44 6.35 -9.26 9.93
CA ALA A 44 6.02 -8.30 8.89
C ALA A 44 7.10 -7.21 8.77
N ILE A 45 7.58 -6.66 9.90
CA ILE A 45 8.67 -5.68 9.94
C ILE A 45 9.95 -6.25 9.34
N ARG A 46 10.38 -7.47 9.76
CA ARG A 46 11.59 -8.11 9.22
C ARG A 46 11.48 -8.37 7.72
N THR A 47 10.32 -8.85 7.27
CA THR A 47 10.06 -9.13 5.85
C THR A 47 10.08 -7.85 5.02
N TYR A 48 9.46 -6.79 5.50
CA TYR A 48 9.47 -5.50 4.81
C TYR A 48 10.87 -4.86 4.80
N ARG A 49 11.65 -4.96 5.88
CA ARG A 49 13.05 -4.54 5.91
C ARG A 49 13.89 -5.31 4.88
N ARG A 50 13.69 -6.64 4.71
CA ARG A 50 14.36 -7.42 3.66
C ARG A 50 14.02 -6.90 2.27
N PHE A 51 12.75 -6.60 2.01
CA PHE A 51 12.33 -5.96 0.77
C PHE A 51 13.07 -4.64 0.53
N LEU A 52 13.07 -3.73 1.49
CA LEU A 52 13.77 -2.44 1.38
C LEU A 52 15.28 -2.61 1.15
N GLY A 53 15.91 -3.55 1.87
CA GLY A 53 17.34 -3.86 1.71
C GLY A 53 17.69 -4.39 0.32
N ARG A 54 16.82 -5.23 -0.28
CA ARG A 54 17.02 -5.69 -1.68
C ARG A 54 16.99 -4.55 -2.69
N HIS A 55 16.27 -3.48 -2.39
CA HIS A 55 16.17 -2.28 -3.22
C HIS A 55 17.17 -1.17 -2.84
N GLY A 56 18.13 -1.47 -1.97
CA GLY A 56 19.25 -0.58 -1.66
C GLY A 56 19.00 0.41 -0.52
N GLU A 57 17.89 0.35 0.21
CA GLU A 57 17.74 1.13 1.43
C GLU A 57 18.71 0.60 2.51
N PRO A 58 19.35 1.48 3.29
CA PRO A 58 20.34 1.09 4.30
C PRO A 58 19.67 0.55 5.56
N VAL A 59 18.88 -0.51 5.42
CA VAL A 59 18.20 -1.20 6.51
C VAL A 59 18.80 -2.57 6.75
N VAL A 60 19.01 -2.92 8.02
CA VAL A 60 19.46 -4.26 8.41
C VAL A 60 18.27 -5.06 8.90
N PRO A 61 17.84 -6.10 8.17
CA PRO A 61 16.60 -6.83 8.46
C PRO A 61 16.50 -7.37 9.89
N ASP A 62 17.59 -7.95 10.37
CA ASP A 62 17.62 -8.67 11.65
C ASP A 62 18.12 -7.83 12.84
N THR A 63 18.34 -6.50 12.64
CA THR A 63 18.65 -5.61 13.76
C THR A 63 17.50 -5.64 14.79
N PRO A 64 17.80 -5.88 16.07
CA PRO A 64 16.79 -5.89 17.13
C PRO A 64 15.99 -4.58 17.19
N PHE A 65 14.72 -4.70 17.45
CA PHE A 65 13.78 -3.59 17.64
C PHE A 65 12.71 -3.96 18.66
N ASP A 66 12.09 -2.96 19.24
CA ASP A 66 10.86 -3.08 20.03
C ASP A 66 9.69 -2.46 19.27
N THR A 67 8.49 -2.71 19.76
CA THR A 67 7.25 -2.11 19.25
C THR A 67 6.40 -1.61 20.39
N GLN A 68 5.67 -0.51 20.16
CA GLN A 68 4.69 0.00 21.13
C GLN A 68 3.42 0.46 20.41
N VAL A 69 2.26 0.13 20.97
CA VAL A 69 0.98 0.61 20.45
C VAL A 69 0.77 2.05 20.94
N VAL A 70 0.65 2.99 20.00
CA VAL A 70 0.44 4.42 20.30
C VAL A 70 -0.97 4.90 20.00
N GLU A 71 -1.66 4.25 19.05
CA GLU A 71 -3.03 4.59 18.72
C GLU A 71 -3.80 3.34 18.26
N HIS A 72 -5.04 3.18 18.75
CA HIS A 72 -5.91 2.07 18.35
C HIS A 72 -7.33 2.58 18.10
N ILE A 73 -7.76 2.56 16.84
CA ILE A 73 -9.08 3.03 16.41
C ILE A 73 -10.00 1.83 16.18
N THR A 74 -11.14 1.85 16.87
CA THR A 74 -12.15 0.75 16.84
C THR A 74 -13.52 1.22 16.39
N GLN A 75 -13.68 2.51 16.01
CA GLN A 75 -14.93 3.08 15.53
C GLN A 75 -14.70 3.79 14.20
N GLY A 76 -15.50 3.46 13.20
CA GLY A 76 -15.42 4.05 11.87
C GLY A 76 -15.79 3.04 10.78
N ASP A 77 -15.78 3.51 9.53
CA ASP A 77 -16.07 2.71 8.35
C ASP A 77 -14.84 1.97 7.84
N TRP A 78 -15.00 0.72 7.43
CA TRP A 78 -13.98 -0.10 6.76
C TRP A 78 -12.73 -0.43 7.60
N LEU A 79 -12.80 -0.32 8.91
CA LEU A 79 -11.68 -0.62 9.79
C LEU A 79 -11.20 -2.08 9.66
N GLY A 80 -9.90 -2.29 9.88
CA GLY A 80 -9.23 -3.58 9.77
C GLY A 80 -8.88 -4.01 8.34
N ASN A 81 -9.22 -3.19 7.34
CA ASN A 81 -8.95 -3.43 5.92
C ASN A 81 -8.19 -2.27 5.24
N GLY A 82 -7.51 -1.46 6.02
CA GLY A 82 -6.87 -0.24 5.52
C GLY A 82 -7.89 0.81 5.14
N SER A 83 -8.66 1.29 6.12
CA SER A 83 -9.76 2.23 5.91
C SER A 83 -9.35 3.44 5.07
N PRO A 84 -10.04 3.73 3.96
CA PRO A 84 -9.76 4.92 3.16
C PRO A 84 -10.20 6.21 3.88
N TYR A 85 -10.91 6.09 4.99
CA TYR A 85 -11.49 7.23 5.73
C TYR A 85 -10.71 7.58 6.99
N LEU A 86 -10.00 6.62 7.57
CA LEU A 86 -9.22 6.78 8.79
C LEU A 86 -7.97 7.62 8.55
N VAL A 87 -7.66 8.51 9.47
CA VAL A 87 -6.44 9.33 9.54
C VAL A 87 -5.84 9.15 10.91
N PHE A 88 -4.57 8.79 10.98
CA PHE A 88 -3.78 8.83 12.21
C PHE A 88 -3.15 10.20 12.41
N GLY A 89 -2.72 10.51 13.62
CA GLY A 89 -2.08 11.80 13.92
C GLY A 89 -0.96 12.18 12.94
N PRO A 90 0.00 11.30 12.63
CA PRO A 90 1.07 11.58 11.66
C PRO A 90 0.59 11.84 10.23
N ASP A 91 -0.56 11.30 9.81
CA ASP A 91 -1.11 11.55 8.48
C ASP A 91 -1.48 13.02 8.23
N LEU A 92 -1.65 13.80 9.30
CA LEU A 92 -2.00 15.23 9.21
C LEU A 92 -0.79 16.13 9.02
N GLN A 93 0.42 15.59 9.11
CA GLN A 93 1.65 16.36 8.89
C GLN A 93 1.89 16.58 7.39
N PRO A 94 2.41 17.76 7.00
CA PRO A 94 2.85 18.00 5.62
C PRO A 94 3.88 16.97 5.16
N VAL A 95 3.87 16.66 3.87
CA VAL A 95 4.91 15.82 3.25
C VAL A 95 6.06 16.69 2.77
N THR A 96 7.29 16.37 3.17
CA THR A 96 8.49 17.06 2.68
C THR A 96 8.90 16.56 1.29
N GLY A 97 9.78 17.31 0.61
CA GLY A 97 10.29 16.88 -0.70
C GLY A 97 11.12 15.60 -0.63
N GLU A 98 11.88 15.41 0.45
CA GLU A 98 12.67 14.19 0.69
C GLU A 98 11.76 12.97 0.93
N GLU A 99 10.73 13.14 1.75
CA GLU A 99 9.73 12.09 1.97
C GLU A 99 8.98 11.71 0.68
N VAL A 100 8.69 12.68 -0.19
CA VAL A 100 8.09 12.41 -1.50
C VAL A 100 8.95 11.41 -2.28
N GLU A 101 10.26 11.62 -2.38
CA GLU A 101 11.13 10.70 -3.13
C GLU A 101 11.22 9.33 -2.46
N THR A 102 11.24 9.25 -1.13
CA THR A 102 11.19 7.98 -0.41
C THR A 102 9.91 7.21 -0.72
N PHE A 103 8.75 7.86 -0.66
CA PHE A 103 7.47 7.25 -1.03
C PHE A 103 7.46 6.76 -2.48
N LEU A 104 7.93 7.59 -3.41
CA LEU A 104 7.90 7.27 -4.84
C LEU A 104 8.85 6.14 -5.19
N ASN A 105 10.04 6.08 -4.58
CA ASN A 105 10.99 4.99 -4.78
C ASN A 105 10.39 3.66 -4.29
N ARG A 106 9.83 3.62 -3.08
CA ARG A 106 9.18 2.41 -2.55
C ARG A 106 7.97 1.98 -3.40
N HIS A 107 7.15 2.94 -3.85
CA HIS A 107 6.03 2.65 -4.73
C HIS A 107 6.49 2.09 -6.08
N HIS A 108 7.55 2.65 -6.66
CA HIS A 108 8.16 2.15 -7.88
C HIS A 108 8.65 0.70 -7.70
N TRP A 109 9.36 0.38 -6.61
CA TRP A 109 9.84 -0.97 -6.35
C TRP A 109 8.71 -1.99 -6.19
N LEU A 110 7.66 -1.65 -5.44
CA LEU A 110 6.48 -2.49 -5.28
C LEU A 110 5.81 -2.77 -6.63
N ARG A 111 5.65 -1.74 -7.45
CA ARG A 111 5.06 -1.87 -8.79
C ARG A 111 5.94 -2.67 -9.74
N GLU A 112 7.25 -2.52 -9.65
CA GLU A 112 8.18 -3.29 -10.48
C GLU A 112 8.21 -4.78 -10.09
N GLU A 113 8.17 -5.11 -8.82
CA GLU A 113 8.05 -6.51 -8.35
C GLU A 113 6.75 -7.15 -8.88
N LEU A 114 5.62 -6.45 -8.75
CA LEU A 114 4.33 -6.92 -9.27
C LEU A 114 4.34 -7.04 -10.80
N ALA A 115 4.91 -6.07 -11.51
CA ALA A 115 4.98 -6.05 -12.97
C ALA A 115 5.91 -7.16 -13.49
N THR A 116 7.07 -7.33 -12.88
CA THR A 116 8.03 -8.37 -13.26
C THR A 116 7.43 -9.76 -13.08
N TRP A 117 6.76 -10.00 -11.94
CA TRP A 117 6.06 -11.26 -11.74
C TRP A 117 4.91 -11.44 -12.74
N ALA A 118 4.07 -10.43 -12.96
CA ALA A 118 2.96 -10.51 -13.91
C ALA A 118 3.42 -10.86 -15.33
N ALA A 119 4.55 -10.31 -15.77
CA ALA A 119 5.14 -10.57 -17.07
C ALA A 119 5.62 -12.03 -17.25
N THR A 120 5.79 -12.79 -16.18
CA THR A 120 6.15 -14.21 -16.24
C THR A 120 4.95 -15.15 -16.25
N GLN A 121 3.73 -14.62 -16.08
CA GLN A 121 2.51 -15.42 -16.01
C GLN A 121 1.81 -15.49 -17.35
N THR A 122 1.23 -16.66 -17.66
CA THR A 122 0.28 -16.79 -18.78
C THR A 122 -1.10 -16.25 -18.39
N ASP A 123 -1.95 -15.95 -19.36
CA ASP A 123 -3.34 -15.56 -19.10
C ASP A 123 -4.09 -16.60 -18.26
N GLU A 124 -3.88 -17.89 -18.54
CA GLU A 124 -4.48 -18.98 -17.77
C GLU A 124 -4.03 -18.97 -16.30
N GLN A 125 -2.76 -18.68 -16.06
CA GLN A 125 -2.23 -18.56 -14.69
C GLN A 125 -2.77 -17.32 -13.96
N LEU A 126 -2.88 -16.20 -14.67
CA LEU A 126 -3.46 -14.97 -14.12
C LEU A 126 -4.95 -15.13 -13.77
N ASP A 127 -5.69 -15.92 -14.57
CA ASP A 127 -7.12 -16.14 -14.40
C ASP A 127 -7.45 -17.41 -13.63
N ALA A 128 -6.44 -18.16 -13.18
CA ALA A 128 -6.65 -19.36 -12.37
C ALA A 128 -7.44 -19.05 -11.08
N PRO A 129 -8.45 -19.87 -10.73
CA PRO A 129 -9.19 -19.70 -9.50
C PRO A 129 -8.29 -19.82 -8.27
N ALA A 130 -8.44 -18.89 -7.32
CA ALA A 130 -7.72 -18.89 -6.04
C ALA A 130 -8.65 -19.26 -4.87
N GLY A 131 -9.22 -20.45 -4.91
CA GLY A 131 -10.22 -20.88 -3.94
C GLY A 131 -11.43 -19.95 -3.93
N SER A 132 -11.75 -19.33 -2.78
CA SER A 132 -12.82 -18.33 -2.66
C SER A 132 -12.32 -16.90 -2.93
N GLY A 133 -11.04 -16.71 -3.24
CA GLY A 133 -10.43 -15.40 -3.48
C GLY A 133 -10.51 -14.91 -4.93
N ARG A 134 -10.02 -13.71 -5.14
CA ARG A 134 -9.89 -13.11 -6.48
C ARG A 134 -8.81 -13.82 -7.28
N THR A 135 -8.94 -13.86 -8.62
CA THR A 135 -7.85 -14.27 -9.53
C THR A 135 -6.66 -13.32 -9.39
N ALA A 136 -5.48 -13.73 -9.84
CA ALA A 136 -4.30 -12.87 -9.83
C ALA A 136 -4.53 -11.61 -10.70
N ARG A 137 -5.14 -11.76 -11.87
CA ARG A 137 -5.54 -10.64 -12.73
C ARG A 137 -6.44 -9.65 -12.00
N ALA A 138 -7.45 -10.14 -11.30
CA ALA A 138 -8.37 -9.28 -10.56
C ALA A 138 -7.67 -8.52 -9.41
N VAL A 139 -6.67 -9.13 -8.76
CA VAL A 139 -5.84 -8.45 -7.76
C VAL A 139 -4.98 -7.36 -8.40
N LEU A 140 -4.30 -7.65 -9.51
CA LEU A 140 -3.45 -6.68 -10.20
C LEU A 140 -4.25 -5.49 -10.74
N LEU A 141 -5.43 -5.73 -11.32
CA LEU A 141 -6.34 -4.66 -11.75
C LEU A 141 -6.84 -3.81 -10.56
N HIS A 142 -7.13 -4.44 -9.44
CA HIS A 142 -7.50 -3.73 -8.22
C HIS A 142 -6.36 -2.83 -7.70
N VAL A 143 -5.14 -3.36 -7.65
CA VAL A 143 -3.93 -2.60 -7.31
C VAL A 143 -3.74 -1.42 -8.28
N LEU A 144 -3.90 -1.65 -9.57
CA LEU A 144 -3.77 -0.61 -10.61
C LEU A 144 -4.77 0.54 -10.41
N GLY A 145 -6.02 0.22 -10.03
CA GLY A 145 -7.06 1.22 -9.83
C GLY A 145 -6.91 2.05 -8.55
N ALA A 146 -6.30 1.48 -7.49
CA ALA A 146 -6.28 2.07 -6.16
C ALA A 146 -5.51 3.39 -6.08
N SER A 147 -4.32 3.47 -6.71
CA SER A 147 -3.45 4.66 -6.65
C SER A 147 -4.14 5.92 -7.17
N GLY A 148 -4.86 5.81 -8.30
CA GLY A 148 -5.64 6.93 -8.84
C GLY A 148 -6.72 7.40 -7.87
N GLY A 149 -7.38 6.49 -7.17
CA GLY A 149 -8.38 6.78 -6.15
C GLY A 149 -7.82 7.55 -4.96
N TYR A 150 -6.70 7.08 -4.39
CA TYR A 150 -6.03 7.74 -3.26
C TYR A 150 -5.54 9.14 -3.63
N LEU A 151 -4.86 9.30 -4.77
CA LEU A 151 -4.36 10.59 -5.22
C LEU A 151 -5.50 11.56 -5.57
N SER A 152 -6.58 11.08 -6.21
CA SER A 152 -7.75 11.92 -6.51
C SER A 152 -8.43 12.43 -5.23
N ALA A 153 -8.54 11.58 -4.21
CA ALA A 153 -9.12 12.00 -2.93
C ALA A 153 -8.27 13.06 -2.23
N ALA A 154 -6.95 12.93 -2.26
CA ALA A 154 -6.03 13.87 -1.62
C ALA A 154 -5.85 15.17 -2.39
N LEU A 155 -5.71 15.10 -3.72
CA LEU A 155 -5.30 16.22 -4.56
C LEU A 155 -6.43 16.81 -5.41
N GLY A 156 -7.64 16.22 -5.35
CA GLY A 156 -8.79 16.67 -6.15
C GLY A 156 -8.81 16.15 -7.59
N GLY A 157 -7.80 15.41 -8.01
CA GLY A 157 -7.73 14.80 -9.34
C GLY A 157 -6.42 14.05 -9.56
N ALA A 158 -6.51 12.93 -10.30
CA ALA A 158 -5.39 12.13 -10.76
C ALA A 158 -5.64 11.73 -12.22
N PRO A 159 -5.37 12.62 -13.20
CA PRO A 159 -5.65 12.35 -14.60
C PRO A 159 -4.82 11.17 -15.13
N GLY A 160 -5.37 10.43 -16.09
CA GLY A 160 -4.70 9.31 -16.73
C GLY A 160 -4.96 7.94 -16.10
N PHE A 161 -5.12 7.84 -14.78
CA PHE A 161 -5.28 6.56 -14.08
C PHE A 161 -6.50 5.75 -14.55
N SER A 162 -7.67 6.36 -14.67
CA SER A 162 -8.88 5.65 -15.14
C SER A 162 -8.72 5.12 -16.56
N ARG A 163 -8.09 5.90 -17.45
CA ARG A 163 -7.82 5.45 -18.83
C ARG A 163 -6.86 4.27 -18.84
N LEU A 164 -5.80 4.35 -18.05
CA LEU A 164 -4.80 3.30 -17.92
C LEU A 164 -5.43 2.01 -17.39
N HIS A 165 -6.21 2.09 -16.32
CA HIS A 165 -6.94 0.95 -15.75
C HIS A 165 -7.89 0.33 -16.78
N SER A 166 -8.72 1.12 -17.46
CA SER A 166 -9.67 0.62 -18.45
C SER A 166 -8.98 -0.03 -19.66
N ALA A 167 -7.82 0.48 -20.10
CA ALA A 167 -7.05 -0.14 -21.17
C ALA A 167 -6.50 -1.52 -20.75
N ALA A 168 -5.99 -1.64 -19.54
CA ALA A 168 -5.52 -2.91 -19.00
C ALA A 168 -6.67 -3.91 -18.77
N GLU A 169 -7.82 -3.44 -18.27
CA GLU A 169 -9.01 -4.25 -18.04
C GLU A 169 -9.57 -4.86 -19.37
N ARG A 170 -9.50 -4.09 -20.46
CA ARG A 170 -9.91 -4.57 -21.79
C ARG A 170 -8.83 -5.38 -22.54
N GLY A 171 -7.65 -5.57 -21.93
CA GLY A 171 -6.54 -6.25 -22.60
C GLY A 171 -5.88 -5.44 -23.74
N GLU A 172 -6.17 -4.16 -23.86
CA GLU A 172 -5.54 -3.23 -24.82
C GLU A 172 -4.14 -2.81 -24.38
N LEU A 173 -3.82 -3.02 -23.11
CA LEU A 173 -2.53 -2.76 -22.52
C LEU A 173 -2.16 -3.93 -21.61
N ASP A 174 -0.94 -4.43 -21.77
CA ASP A 174 -0.38 -5.46 -20.90
C ASP A 174 -0.37 -5.02 -19.43
N LEU A 175 -0.66 -5.95 -18.50
CA LEU A 175 -0.76 -5.65 -17.07
C LEU A 175 0.56 -5.18 -16.48
N ALA A 176 1.68 -5.79 -16.86
CA ALA A 176 2.99 -5.40 -16.36
C ALA A 176 3.34 -3.98 -16.81
N GLU A 177 3.09 -3.66 -18.07
CA GLU A 177 3.27 -2.32 -18.60
C GLU A 177 2.31 -1.31 -17.95
N ALA A 178 1.06 -1.69 -17.71
CA ALA A 178 0.09 -0.84 -17.01
C ALA A 178 0.54 -0.50 -15.57
N LEU A 179 1.08 -1.47 -14.84
CA LEU A 179 1.64 -1.27 -13.49
C LEU A 179 2.81 -0.28 -13.50
N ARG A 180 3.76 -0.43 -14.44
CA ARG A 180 4.89 0.49 -14.61
C ARG A 180 4.44 1.90 -14.97
N ARG A 181 3.52 2.04 -15.93
CA ARG A 181 2.95 3.35 -16.31
C ARG A 181 2.19 4.01 -15.16
N SER A 182 1.49 3.24 -14.34
CA SER A 182 0.79 3.80 -13.18
C SER A 182 1.76 4.34 -12.13
N ALA A 183 2.90 3.69 -11.93
CA ALA A 183 3.95 4.21 -11.05
C ALA A 183 4.54 5.52 -11.59
N ALA A 184 4.78 5.60 -12.91
CA ALA A 184 5.26 6.82 -13.54
C ALA A 184 4.24 7.97 -13.44
N LEU A 185 2.95 7.71 -13.68
CA LEU A 185 1.88 8.70 -13.50
C LEU A 185 1.78 9.20 -12.05
N ALA A 186 1.92 8.28 -11.07
CA ALA A 186 1.93 8.66 -9.65
C ALA A 186 3.12 9.58 -9.34
N ALA A 187 4.31 9.21 -9.81
CA ALA A 187 5.52 9.98 -9.61
C ALA A 187 5.40 11.38 -10.24
N GLU A 188 4.94 11.48 -11.48
CA GLU A 188 4.70 12.75 -12.16
C GLU A 188 3.72 13.63 -11.38
N ARG A 189 2.54 13.08 -11.00
CA ARG A 189 1.51 13.84 -10.28
C ARG A 189 1.98 14.30 -8.90
N VAL A 190 2.70 13.46 -8.17
CA VAL A 190 3.15 13.79 -6.81
C VAL A 190 4.31 14.78 -6.84
N ARG A 191 5.28 14.62 -7.76
CA ARG A 191 6.38 15.59 -7.91
C ARG A 191 5.88 16.98 -8.33
N ALA A 192 4.79 17.05 -9.10
CA ALA A 192 4.17 18.30 -9.49
C ALA A 192 3.38 19.02 -8.36
N THR A 193 3.31 18.43 -7.14
CA THR A 193 2.60 19.06 -6.02
C THR A 193 3.32 20.29 -5.49
N THR A 194 2.56 21.35 -5.21
CA THR A 194 3.06 22.53 -4.49
C THR A 194 3.23 22.23 -2.99
N ALA A 195 3.93 23.11 -2.27
CA ALA A 195 4.04 23.01 -0.82
C ALA A 195 2.66 23.10 -0.13
N GLU A 196 1.73 23.88 -0.69
CA GLU A 196 0.36 24.02 -0.20
C GLU A 196 -0.42 22.72 -0.37
N GLU A 197 -0.35 22.07 -1.56
CA GLU A 197 -0.98 20.78 -1.80
C GLU A 197 -0.41 19.69 -0.87
N ARG A 198 0.91 19.71 -0.60
CA ARG A 198 1.55 18.76 0.33
C ARG A 198 1.15 18.95 1.80
N ALA A 199 0.75 20.16 2.18
CA ALA A 199 0.29 20.49 3.52
C ALA A 199 -1.24 20.46 3.67
N ALA A 200 -1.98 20.35 2.56
CA ALA A 200 -3.43 20.47 2.58
C ALA A 200 -4.11 19.32 3.34
N VAL A 201 -5.05 19.66 4.20
CA VAL A 201 -5.99 18.75 4.85
C VAL A 201 -7.37 18.99 4.26
N ARG A 202 -7.77 18.17 3.31
CA ARG A 202 -9.08 18.28 2.65
C ARG A 202 -10.15 17.60 3.48
N GLN A 203 -11.16 18.33 3.89
CA GLN A 203 -12.31 17.76 4.60
C GLN A 203 -13.35 17.25 3.59
N LEU A 204 -13.67 15.96 3.66
CA LEU A 204 -14.72 15.31 2.89
C LEU A 204 -15.78 14.74 3.85
N PRO A 205 -17.00 14.39 3.37
CA PRO A 205 -18.07 13.89 4.25
C PRO A 205 -17.70 12.70 5.13
N LYS A 206 -16.76 11.87 4.68
CA LYS A 206 -16.28 10.67 5.41
C LYS A 206 -14.90 10.86 6.06
N GLY A 207 -14.49 12.11 6.34
CA GLY A 207 -13.25 12.42 7.06
C GLY A 207 -12.19 13.10 6.20
N ALA A 208 -11.08 13.43 6.85
CA ALA A 208 -9.97 14.15 6.26
C ALA A 208 -9.22 13.33 5.19
N ARG A 209 -8.63 14.03 4.23
CA ARG A 209 -7.73 13.49 3.20
C ARG A 209 -6.49 14.35 3.15
N THR A 210 -5.33 13.72 3.19
CA THR A 210 -4.03 14.35 3.05
C THR A 210 -3.20 13.62 2.02
N LEU A 211 -2.20 14.28 1.47
CA LEU A 211 -1.26 13.62 0.56
C LEU A 211 -0.47 12.53 1.30
N ARG A 212 -0.01 12.80 2.55
CA ARG A 212 0.73 11.82 3.35
C ARG A 212 -0.05 10.52 3.50
N LYS A 213 -1.34 10.61 3.89
CA LYS A 213 -2.19 9.43 3.97
C LYS A 213 -2.33 8.71 2.63
N ALA A 214 -2.53 9.44 1.53
CA ALA A 214 -2.69 8.83 0.21
C ALA A 214 -1.44 8.03 -0.17
N LEU A 215 -0.25 8.61 -0.01
CA LEU A 215 1.02 7.96 -0.29
C LEU A 215 1.25 6.73 0.61
N ARG A 216 1.01 6.87 1.91
CA ARG A 216 1.07 5.76 2.86
C ARG A 216 0.17 4.60 2.41
N ARG A 217 -1.09 4.89 2.12
CA ARG A 217 -2.05 3.84 1.70
C ARG A 217 -1.70 3.23 0.35
N MET A 218 -1.11 3.96 -0.57
CA MET A 218 -0.59 3.39 -1.82
C MET A 218 0.46 2.31 -1.54
N LEU A 219 1.43 2.61 -0.66
CA LEU A 219 2.49 1.65 -0.32
C LEU A 219 1.95 0.43 0.42
N GLU A 220 1.14 0.65 1.47
CA GLU A 220 0.53 -0.41 2.27
C GLU A 220 -0.34 -1.34 1.42
N HIS A 221 -1.16 -0.77 0.54
CA HIS A 221 -2.04 -1.51 -0.34
C HIS A 221 -1.28 -2.36 -1.36
N ASP A 222 -0.25 -1.80 -1.99
CA ASP A 222 0.56 -2.53 -2.93
C ASP A 222 1.35 -3.66 -2.23
N TRP A 223 1.88 -3.39 -1.03
CA TRP A 223 2.55 -4.39 -0.21
C TRP A 223 1.62 -5.52 0.25
N GLU A 224 0.40 -5.20 0.70
CA GLU A 224 -0.61 -6.21 1.06
C GLU A 224 -0.87 -7.17 -0.09
N HIS A 225 -1.04 -6.65 -1.30
CA HIS A 225 -1.34 -7.46 -2.48
C HIS A 225 -0.13 -8.18 -3.04
N LEU A 226 1.06 -7.62 -2.93
CA LEU A 226 2.30 -8.35 -3.22
C LEU A 226 2.42 -9.54 -2.27
N ALA A 227 2.20 -9.33 -0.98
CA ALA A 227 2.21 -10.40 0.02
C ALA A 227 1.04 -11.40 -0.13
N GLU A 228 -0.12 -10.98 -0.61
CA GLU A 228 -1.24 -11.87 -0.97
C GLU A 228 -0.84 -12.80 -2.12
N LEU A 229 -0.27 -12.24 -3.17
CA LEU A 229 0.14 -13.00 -4.35
C LEU A 229 1.30 -13.96 -4.03
N SER A 230 2.29 -13.54 -3.23
CA SER A 230 3.44 -14.38 -2.88
C SER A 230 3.08 -15.65 -2.10
N ARG A 231 1.95 -15.64 -1.38
CA ARG A 231 1.46 -16.82 -0.64
C ARG A 231 0.60 -17.77 -1.47
N ARG A 232 0.38 -17.49 -2.76
CA ARG A 232 -0.46 -18.36 -3.61
C ARG A 232 0.24 -19.67 -3.96
N PRO A 233 -0.51 -20.77 -4.04
CA PRO A 233 -0.01 -22.01 -4.63
C PRO A 233 0.49 -21.77 -6.05
N GLY A 234 1.63 -22.34 -6.42
CA GLY A 234 2.23 -22.15 -7.74
C GLY A 234 3.28 -21.04 -7.83
N GLY A 235 3.51 -20.32 -6.73
CA GLY A 235 4.49 -19.26 -6.63
C GLY A 235 3.91 -17.87 -6.92
N GLY A 236 4.48 -16.87 -6.28
CA GLY A 236 4.13 -15.46 -6.42
C GLY A 236 5.39 -14.59 -6.49
N PRO A 237 5.25 -13.26 -6.49
CA PRO A 237 6.41 -12.38 -6.38
C PRO A 237 7.17 -12.66 -5.08
N PRO A 238 8.51 -12.53 -5.06
CA PRO A 238 9.30 -12.78 -3.86
C PRO A 238 9.00 -11.73 -2.77
N LEU A 239 9.05 -12.14 -1.50
CA LEU A 239 8.96 -11.25 -0.34
C LEU A 239 10.33 -11.06 0.33
#